data_f51cff0de30a68f4c1ffcd5ac29cadeb
#
_entry.id   f51cff0de30a68f4c1ffcd5ac29cadeb
#
_cell.length_a   1.000
_cell.length_b   1.000
_cell.length_c   1.000
_cell.angle_alpha   90.00
_cell.angle_beta   90.00
_cell.angle_gamma   90.00
#
_symmetry.space_group_name_H-M   'P 1'
#
loop_
_entity.id
_entity.type
_entity.pdbx_description
1 polymer ?
#
loop_
_entity_poly.entity_id
_entity_poly.type
_entity_poly.pdbx_seq_one_letter_code
_entity_poly.pdbx_strand_id
1 'polypeptide(L)'
;MAKSRKEKRLARKQRAEEQVQSLRTSEEARFEKVYELGRQIIDKKWADGQGRSRHQGKKEGDVYRYITSKKAHRDVLANWRRFSQFVAKRSLGDDLDGLESILKYADRYIQSCVDKDLSAWTLTTYKAHLGKVFDLSTTAFMPTKSRRRADVKRSRQDVESDKHISQEKKSFFEMVGGATGLRKSELQSIKGSALEKERDVDGFYYFHIKGKGGKWRRSPLVARTEEEERLIVSLFRQNEDFYVFNDRVNEVQTYAVPKKLDEHSSRAEYAKRVYLLNERDVTVLPKSQKTFLRKDLKGHVLDKMAELAASKALGHERVDEFRKSYAYKLVR
;
A
#
# COMPACT_ATOMS: atom_id res chain seq x y z
N MET A 1 11.21 -38.49 -56.89
CA MET A 1 11.12 -39.41 -55.75
C MET A 1 10.17 -38.84 -54.70
N ALA A 2 9.23 -39.63 -54.21
CA ALA A 2 8.30 -39.21 -53.21
C ALA A 2 8.97 -39.20 -51.83
N LYS A 3 8.89 -38.09 -51.06
CA LYS A 3 9.44 -37.98 -49.71
C LYS A 3 8.85 -39.06 -48.79
N SER A 4 9.69 -39.69 -47.97
CA SER A 4 9.29 -40.73 -47.03
C SER A 4 8.30 -40.16 -45.99
N ARG A 5 7.53 -41.02 -45.34
CA ARG A 5 6.57 -40.64 -44.28
C ARG A 5 7.27 -39.94 -43.11
N LYS A 6 8.52 -40.31 -42.80
CA LYS A 6 9.39 -39.74 -41.78
C LYS A 6 9.82 -38.31 -42.15
N GLU A 7 10.24 -38.09 -43.40
CA GLU A 7 10.63 -36.76 -43.92
C GLU A 7 9.45 -35.78 -43.97
N LYS A 8 8.25 -36.23 -44.35
CA LYS A 8 7.04 -35.43 -44.34
C LYS A 8 6.68 -34.99 -42.91
N ARG A 9 6.84 -35.88 -41.91
CA ARG A 9 6.59 -35.59 -40.50
C ARG A 9 7.60 -34.58 -39.96
N LEU A 10 8.89 -34.74 -40.30
CA LEU A 10 9.95 -33.82 -39.89
C LEU A 10 9.75 -32.40 -40.47
N ALA A 11 9.46 -32.32 -41.77
CA ALA A 11 9.18 -31.06 -42.45
C ALA A 11 7.94 -30.34 -41.87
N ARG A 12 6.89 -31.09 -41.48
CA ARG A 12 5.72 -30.51 -40.81
C ARG A 12 6.06 -29.96 -39.41
N LYS A 13 6.92 -30.64 -38.67
CA LYS A 13 7.41 -30.18 -37.36
C LYS A 13 8.25 -28.92 -37.50
N GLN A 14 9.19 -28.89 -38.43
CA GLN A 14 10.02 -27.72 -38.71
C GLN A 14 9.19 -26.48 -39.09
N ARG A 15 8.22 -26.63 -40.02
CA ARG A 15 7.31 -25.54 -40.39
C ARG A 15 6.48 -25.03 -39.22
N ALA A 16 6.03 -25.89 -38.31
CA ALA A 16 5.30 -25.48 -37.11
C ALA A 16 6.20 -24.72 -36.15
N GLU A 17 7.46 -25.13 -35.96
CA GLU A 17 8.46 -24.45 -35.17
C GLU A 17 8.80 -23.06 -35.73
N GLU A 18 9.02 -22.95 -37.05
CA GLU A 18 9.26 -21.69 -37.77
C GLU A 18 8.07 -20.73 -37.63
N GLN A 19 6.84 -21.24 -37.75
CA GLN A 19 5.63 -20.47 -37.60
C GLN A 19 5.46 -19.93 -36.13
N VAL A 20 5.74 -20.78 -35.14
CA VAL A 20 5.73 -20.36 -33.72
C VAL A 20 6.80 -19.32 -33.48
N GLN A 21 7.99 -19.45 -34.03
CA GLN A 21 9.07 -18.49 -33.88
C GLN A 21 8.72 -17.15 -34.55
N SER A 22 8.16 -17.16 -35.74
CA SER A 22 7.69 -15.95 -36.44
C SER A 22 6.60 -15.22 -35.65
N LEU A 23 5.64 -15.95 -35.06
CA LEU A 23 4.60 -15.36 -34.21
C LEU A 23 5.18 -14.74 -32.96
N ARG A 24 6.17 -15.35 -32.30
CA ARG A 24 6.87 -14.81 -31.13
C ARG A 24 7.60 -13.51 -31.49
N THR A 25 8.39 -13.50 -32.54
CA THR A 25 9.12 -12.31 -33.00
C THR A 25 8.17 -11.17 -33.28
N SER A 26 7.04 -11.46 -33.92
CA SER A 26 6.00 -10.46 -34.22
C SER A 26 5.28 -9.97 -32.94
N GLU A 27 5.06 -10.81 -31.93
CA GLU A 27 4.50 -10.40 -30.63
C GLU A 27 5.49 -9.51 -29.88
N GLU A 28 6.77 -9.84 -29.87
CA GLU A 28 7.84 -9.04 -29.25
C GLU A 28 7.93 -7.66 -29.90
N ALA A 29 7.91 -7.57 -31.21
CA ALA A 29 7.94 -6.29 -31.92
C ALA A 29 6.72 -5.42 -31.58
N ARG A 30 5.51 -6.01 -31.50
CA ARG A 30 4.31 -5.28 -31.07
C ARG A 30 4.41 -4.82 -29.62
N PHE A 31 4.95 -5.67 -28.73
CA PHE A 31 5.18 -5.30 -27.34
C PHE A 31 6.11 -4.10 -27.21
N GLU A 32 7.28 -4.16 -27.86
CA GLU A 32 8.28 -3.07 -27.78
C GLU A 32 7.69 -1.75 -28.34
N LYS A 33 6.97 -1.80 -29.44
CA LYS A 33 6.30 -0.62 -30.03
C LYS A 33 5.33 0.02 -29.04
N VAL A 34 4.42 -0.75 -28.46
CA VAL A 34 3.44 -0.25 -27.48
C VAL A 34 4.12 0.22 -26.19
N TYR A 35 5.09 -0.56 -25.70
CA TYR A 35 5.78 -0.26 -24.46
C TYR A 35 6.55 1.04 -24.55
N GLU A 36 7.33 1.24 -25.62
CA GLU A 36 8.14 2.43 -25.82
C GLU A 36 7.28 3.71 -25.95
N LEU A 37 6.18 3.62 -26.67
CA LEU A 37 5.25 4.74 -26.81
C LEU A 37 4.75 5.27 -25.46
N GLY A 38 4.32 4.40 -24.57
CA GLY A 38 3.86 4.83 -23.25
C GLY A 38 5.00 5.15 -22.28
N ARG A 39 6.16 4.50 -22.41
CA ARG A 39 7.35 4.81 -21.61
C ARG A 39 7.78 6.26 -21.79
N GLN A 40 7.87 6.74 -23.01
CA GLN A 40 8.23 8.13 -23.32
C GLN A 40 7.26 9.12 -22.65
N ILE A 41 5.97 8.83 -22.70
CA ILE A 41 4.94 9.67 -22.06
C ILE A 41 5.07 9.65 -20.54
N ILE A 42 5.32 8.46 -19.96
CA ILE A 42 5.47 8.30 -18.51
C ILE A 42 6.72 9.04 -18.03
N ASP A 43 7.84 8.92 -18.73
CA ASP A 43 9.09 9.58 -18.40
C ASP A 43 8.96 11.10 -18.50
N LYS A 44 8.30 11.61 -19.55
CA LYS A 44 7.98 13.03 -19.67
C LYS A 44 7.11 13.53 -18.51
N LYS A 45 6.00 12.84 -18.21
CA LYS A 45 5.11 13.23 -17.10
C LYS A 45 5.79 13.15 -15.73
N TRP A 46 6.79 12.30 -15.58
CA TRP A 46 7.61 12.26 -14.38
C TRP A 46 8.57 13.45 -14.32
N ALA A 47 9.25 13.79 -15.41
CA ALA A 47 10.10 14.98 -15.49
C ALA A 47 9.29 16.25 -15.18
N ASP A 48 8.14 16.43 -15.81
CA ASP A 48 7.25 17.59 -15.61
C ASP A 48 6.60 17.62 -14.22
N GLY A 49 6.57 16.48 -13.52
CA GLY A 49 5.98 16.31 -12.20
C GLY A 49 6.94 16.57 -11.03
N GLN A 50 8.24 16.80 -11.30
CA GLN A 50 9.21 17.07 -10.24
C GLN A 50 8.89 18.40 -9.54
N GLY A 51 8.98 18.39 -8.19
CA GLY A 51 8.65 19.57 -7.38
C GLY A 51 7.15 19.88 -7.21
N ARG A 52 6.25 19.20 -7.97
CA ARG A 52 4.80 19.43 -7.86
C ARG A 52 4.18 18.70 -6.67
N SER A 53 3.21 19.35 -6.02
CA SER A 53 2.44 18.77 -4.95
C SER A 53 1.29 17.92 -5.48
N ARG A 54 1.28 16.61 -5.16
CA ARG A 54 0.12 15.74 -5.45
C ARG A 54 -1.17 16.24 -4.80
N HIS A 55 -1.07 16.95 -3.67
CA HIS A 55 -2.23 17.50 -2.98
C HIS A 55 -2.89 18.61 -3.78
N GLN A 56 -2.06 19.48 -4.35
CA GLN A 56 -2.53 20.55 -5.23
C GLN A 56 -3.17 19.97 -6.52
N GLY A 57 -2.52 19.05 -7.20
CA GLY A 57 -3.10 18.39 -8.37
C GLY A 57 -4.43 17.67 -8.10
N LYS A 58 -4.66 17.23 -6.86
CA LYS A 58 -5.98 16.70 -6.48
C LYS A 58 -7.06 17.78 -6.35
N LYS A 59 -6.69 18.98 -5.91
CA LYS A 59 -7.61 20.12 -5.83
C LYS A 59 -7.97 20.65 -7.23
N GLU A 60 -6.99 20.66 -8.11
CA GLU A 60 -7.11 21.14 -9.49
C GLU A 60 -7.73 20.10 -10.43
N GLY A 61 -7.88 18.84 -10.00
CA GLY A 61 -8.45 17.75 -10.80
C GLY A 61 -7.50 17.18 -11.87
N ASP A 62 -6.23 17.60 -11.89
CA ASP A 62 -5.25 17.30 -12.94
C ASP A 62 -4.21 16.23 -12.54
N VAL A 63 -4.44 15.51 -11.46
CA VAL A 63 -3.50 14.52 -10.91
C VAL A 63 -3.03 13.45 -11.91
N TYR A 64 -3.78 13.24 -12.97
CA TYR A 64 -3.43 12.30 -14.05
C TYR A 64 -2.39 12.87 -15.03
N ARG A 65 -2.22 14.20 -15.08
CA ARG A 65 -1.26 14.86 -15.99
C ARG A 65 0.19 14.70 -15.56
N TYR A 66 0.46 14.46 -14.27
CA TYR A 66 1.82 14.45 -13.72
C TYR A 66 2.11 13.21 -12.89
N ILE A 67 3.39 12.86 -12.80
CA ILE A 67 3.91 11.82 -11.91
C ILE A 67 4.88 12.47 -10.93
N THR A 68 4.52 12.56 -9.65
CA THR A 68 5.19 13.39 -8.65
C THR A 68 6.15 12.62 -7.73
N SER A 69 6.36 11.30 -7.93
CA SER A 69 7.29 10.52 -7.11
C SER A 69 7.90 9.37 -7.88
N LYS A 70 9.16 9.02 -7.55
CA LYS A 70 9.89 7.89 -8.12
C LYS A 70 9.13 6.56 -7.98
N LYS A 71 8.44 6.37 -6.83
CA LYS A 71 7.59 5.18 -6.64
C LYS A 71 6.43 5.15 -7.63
N ALA A 72 5.72 6.26 -7.79
CA ALA A 72 4.59 6.33 -8.73
C ALA A 72 5.05 6.10 -10.18
N HIS A 73 6.19 6.66 -10.58
CA HIS A 73 6.80 6.42 -11.89
C HIS A 73 7.03 4.93 -12.13
N ARG A 74 7.72 4.24 -11.21
CA ARG A 74 7.95 2.80 -11.30
C ARG A 74 6.66 1.98 -11.35
N ASP A 75 5.68 2.33 -10.53
CA ASP A 75 4.41 1.60 -10.45
C ASP A 75 3.57 1.79 -11.74
N VAL A 76 3.59 2.98 -12.35
CA VAL A 76 2.95 3.25 -13.64
C VAL A 76 3.63 2.48 -14.76
N LEU A 77 4.97 2.52 -14.84
CA LEU A 77 5.74 1.74 -15.82
C LEU A 77 5.46 0.23 -15.70
N ALA A 78 5.43 -0.30 -14.49
CA ALA A 78 5.15 -1.72 -14.28
C ALA A 78 3.74 -2.11 -14.74
N ASN A 79 2.75 -1.24 -14.56
CA ASN A 79 1.40 -1.49 -15.08
C ASN A 79 1.33 -1.32 -16.59
N TRP A 80 2.01 -0.32 -17.13
CA TRP A 80 2.09 -0.10 -18.58
C TRP A 80 2.72 -1.30 -19.28
N ARG A 81 3.80 -1.86 -18.74
CA ARG A 81 4.41 -3.09 -19.27
C ARG A 81 3.42 -4.25 -19.35
N ARG A 82 2.59 -4.47 -18.31
CA ARG A 82 1.55 -5.51 -18.33
C ARG A 82 0.48 -5.23 -19.39
N PHE A 83 0.08 -3.98 -19.52
CA PHE A 83 -0.86 -3.56 -20.56
C PHE A 83 -0.28 -3.76 -21.97
N SER A 84 0.98 -3.37 -22.20
CA SER A 84 1.68 -3.60 -23.48
C SER A 84 1.75 -5.07 -23.86
N GLN A 85 2.05 -5.96 -22.90
CA GLN A 85 2.00 -7.41 -23.09
C GLN A 85 0.60 -7.91 -23.46
N PHE A 86 -0.43 -7.34 -22.81
CA PHE A 86 -1.82 -7.67 -23.12
C PHE A 86 -2.21 -7.25 -24.54
N VAL A 87 -1.82 -6.06 -24.96
CA VAL A 87 -2.05 -5.55 -26.31
C VAL A 87 -1.33 -6.40 -27.34
N ALA A 88 -0.02 -6.62 -27.16
CA ALA A 88 0.81 -7.39 -28.09
C ALA A 88 0.22 -8.76 -28.43
N LYS A 89 -0.36 -9.43 -27.45
CA LYS A 89 -1.01 -10.75 -27.62
C LYS A 89 -2.32 -10.71 -28.38
N ARG A 90 -2.97 -9.54 -28.51
CA ARG A 90 -4.34 -9.40 -29.03
C ARG A 90 -4.47 -8.50 -30.25
N SER A 91 -3.38 -7.87 -30.68
CA SER A 91 -3.34 -6.88 -31.74
C SER A 91 -2.75 -7.42 -33.05
N LEU A 92 -2.89 -8.70 -33.31
CA LEU A 92 -2.42 -9.27 -34.58
C LEU A 92 -3.16 -8.62 -35.75
N GLY A 93 -2.41 -7.96 -36.64
CA GLY A 93 -2.98 -7.23 -37.79
C GLY A 93 -3.50 -5.83 -37.48
N ASP A 94 -3.48 -5.37 -36.23
CA ASP A 94 -3.90 -4.03 -35.88
C ASP A 94 -2.76 -3.01 -36.03
N ASP A 95 -3.14 -1.81 -36.46
CA ASP A 95 -2.25 -0.66 -36.36
C ASP A 95 -2.05 -0.22 -34.92
N LEU A 96 -0.80 0.00 -34.53
CA LEU A 96 -0.37 0.39 -33.18
C LEU A 96 0.46 1.69 -33.19
N ASP A 97 0.28 2.54 -34.19
CA ASP A 97 1.12 3.73 -34.38
C ASP A 97 0.81 4.91 -33.45
N GLY A 98 -0.28 4.85 -32.70
CA GLY A 98 -0.66 5.93 -31.81
C GLY A 98 -1.41 5.46 -30.57
N LEU A 99 -1.52 6.37 -29.58
CA LEU A 99 -2.28 6.08 -28.36
C LEU A 99 -3.76 5.78 -28.64
N GLU A 100 -4.36 6.43 -29.64
CA GLU A 100 -5.77 6.24 -30.00
C GLU A 100 -6.04 4.81 -30.46
N SER A 101 -5.16 4.27 -31.31
CA SER A 101 -5.28 2.88 -31.80
C SER A 101 -5.10 1.85 -30.66
N ILE A 102 -4.38 2.20 -29.60
CA ILE A 102 -4.13 1.35 -28.44
C ILE A 102 -5.23 1.50 -27.38
N LEU A 103 -5.87 2.64 -27.27
CA LEU A 103 -6.89 2.94 -26.26
C LEU A 103 -8.05 1.93 -26.28
N LYS A 104 -8.44 1.44 -27.47
CA LYS A 104 -9.50 0.40 -27.60
C LYS A 104 -9.24 -0.88 -26.81
N TYR A 105 -7.99 -1.12 -26.41
CA TYR A 105 -7.61 -2.27 -25.58
C TYR A 105 -7.72 -2.01 -24.07
N ALA A 106 -7.87 -0.75 -23.64
CA ALA A 106 -7.81 -0.39 -22.22
C ALA A 106 -8.93 -1.06 -21.41
N ASP A 107 -10.17 -0.97 -21.86
CA ASP A 107 -11.31 -1.60 -21.19
C ASP A 107 -11.24 -3.12 -21.24
N ARG A 108 -10.78 -3.70 -22.37
CA ARG A 108 -10.54 -5.15 -22.47
C ARG A 108 -9.48 -5.63 -21.48
N TYR A 109 -8.43 -4.82 -21.26
CA TYR A 109 -7.41 -5.12 -20.25
C TYR A 109 -7.98 -5.04 -18.84
N ILE A 110 -8.74 -3.99 -18.51
CA ILE A 110 -9.41 -3.86 -17.21
C ILE A 110 -10.39 -5.03 -17.01
N GLN A 111 -11.18 -5.42 -18.02
CA GLN A 111 -12.04 -6.60 -17.95
C GLN A 111 -11.24 -7.87 -17.66
N SER A 112 -10.12 -8.08 -18.33
CA SER A 112 -9.25 -9.25 -18.05
C SER A 112 -8.69 -9.27 -16.62
N CYS A 113 -8.57 -8.10 -15.99
CA CYS A 113 -8.18 -7.97 -14.60
C CYS A 113 -9.36 -8.24 -13.64
N VAL A 114 -10.58 -7.92 -14.05
CA VAL A 114 -11.82 -8.28 -13.34
C VAL A 114 -12.02 -9.79 -13.37
N ASP A 115 -11.82 -10.43 -14.53
CA ASP A 115 -11.95 -11.88 -14.71
C ASP A 115 -10.95 -12.67 -13.86
N LYS A 116 -9.82 -12.06 -13.52
CA LYS A 116 -8.82 -12.59 -12.56
C LYS A 116 -9.13 -12.28 -11.10
N ASP A 117 -10.32 -11.77 -10.80
CA ASP A 117 -10.77 -11.34 -9.47
C ASP A 117 -9.80 -10.39 -8.75
N LEU A 118 -9.17 -9.47 -9.47
CA LEU A 118 -8.34 -8.47 -8.82
C LEU A 118 -9.18 -7.55 -7.94
N SER A 119 -8.58 -7.11 -6.81
CA SER A 119 -9.27 -6.25 -5.84
C SER A 119 -9.71 -4.92 -6.46
N ALA A 120 -10.81 -4.35 -5.95
CA ALA A 120 -11.32 -3.04 -6.39
C ALA A 120 -10.24 -1.92 -6.26
N TRP A 121 -9.32 -2.03 -5.29
CA TRP A 121 -8.18 -1.11 -5.16
C TRP A 121 -7.18 -1.26 -6.30
N THR A 122 -6.85 -2.49 -6.66
CA THR A 122 -5.94 -2.79 -7.78
C THR A 122 -6.53 -2.30 -9.09
N LEU A 123 -7.79 -2.61 -9.38
CA LEU A 123 -8.49 -2.17 -10.59
C LEU A 123 -8.51 -0.64 -10.70
N THR A 124 -8.87 0.07 -9.61
CA THR A 124 -8.83 1.54 -9.63
C THR A 124 -7.42 2.09 -9.83
N THR A 125 -6.40 1.43 -9.27
CA THR A 125 -5.00 1.83 -9.45
C THR A 125 -4.57 1.64 -10.90
N TYR A 126 -4.94 0.53 -11.53
CA TYR A 126 -4.62 0.26 -12.94
C TYR A 126 -5.30 1.26 -13.87
N LYS A 127 -6.59 1.58 -13.63
CA LYS A 127 -7.29 2.67 -14.35
C LYS A 127 -6.57 4.01 -14.20
N ALA A 128 -6.13 4.36 -12.98
CA ALA A 128 -5.39 5.60 -12.75
C ALA A 128 -4.01 5.62 -13.43
N HIS A 129 -3.35 4.46 -13.55
CA HIS A 129 -2.09 4.33 -14.28
C HIS A 129 -2.30 4.47 -15.79
N LEU A 130 -3.31 3.81 -16.36
CA LEU A 130 -3.66 3.99 -17.78
C LEU A 130 -4.07 5.44 -18.06
N GLY A 131 -4.88 6.04 -17.18
CA GLY A 131 -5.28 7.44 -17.29
C GLY A 131 -4.11 8.42 -17.34
N LYS A 132 -2.97 8.08 -16.71
CA LYS A 132 -1.75 8.90 -16.85
C LYS A 132 -1.13 8.81 -18.22
N VAL A 133 -1.23 7.69 -18.91
CA VAL A 133 -0.67 7.52 -20.26
C VAL A 133 -1.59 8.10 -21.31
N PHE A 134 -2.89 7.83 -21.20
CA PHE A 134 -3.91 8.28 -22.16
C PHE A 134 -4.43 9.71 -21.91
N ASP A 135 -3.98 10.37 -20.86
CA ASP A 135 -4.45 11.70 -20.42
C ASP A 135 -5.94 11.74 -20.08
N LEU A 136 -6.43 10.64 -19.51
CA LEU A 136 -7.84 10.43 -19.21
C LEU A 136 -8.11 10.27 -17.71
N SER A 137 -9.28 10.74 -17.27
CA SER A 137 -9.79 10.42 -15.92
C SER A 137 -10.09 8.92 -15.78
N THR A 138 -10.05 8.41 -14.55
CA THR A 138 -10.45 7.02 -14.26
C THR A 138 -11.91 6.72 -14.61
N THR A 139 -12.75 7.74 -14.76
CA THR A 139 -14.16 7.64 -15.15
C THR A 139 -14.34 7.40 -16.65
N ALA A 140 -13.32 7.64 -17.45
CA ALA A 140 -13.35 7.36 -18.90
C ALA A 140 -13.23 5.87 -19.22
N PHE A 141 -12.79 5.05 -18.27
CA PHE A 141 -12.68 3.60 -18.43
C PHE A 141 -13.93 2.90 -17.89
N MET A 142 -14.13 1.65 -18.34
CA MET A 142 -15.25 0.83 -17.91
C MET A 142 -15.47 0.84 -16.38
N PRO A 143 -16.72 0.77 -15.88
CA PRO A 143 -17.00 0.71 -14.47
C PRO A 143 -16.45 -0.58 -13.86
N THR A 144 -15.99 -0.50 -12.61
CA THR A 144 -15.48 -1.65 -11.83
C THR A 144 -16.12 -1.64 -10.45
N LYS A 145 -16.05 -2.79 -9.74
CA LYS A 145 -16.60 -2.90 -8.38
C LYS A 145 -16.08 -1.77 -7.49
N SER A 146 -16.96 -1.22 -6.67
CA SER A 146 -16.62 -0.15 -5.72
C SER A 146 -15.76 -0.68 -4.58
N ARG A 147 -14.88 0.17 -4.04
CA ARG A 147 -14.04 -0.16 -2.89
C ARG A 147 -14.88 -0.23 -1.62
N ARG A 148 -14.93 -1.38 -0.97
CA ARG A 148 -15.56 -1.56 0.34
C ARG A 148 -14.48 -1.88 1.37
N ARG A 149 -14.53 -1.24 2.53
CA ARG A 149 -13.55 -1.49 3.60
C ARG A 149 -13.66 -2.92 4.16
N ALA A 150 -14.84 -3.52 4.12
CA ALA A 150 -15.05 -4.92 4.47
C ALA A 150 -14.23 -5.89 3.62
N ASP A 151 -13.93 -5.54 2.35
CA ASP A 151 -13.15 -6.39 1.43
C ASP A 151 -11.63 -6.31 1.69
N VAL A 152 -11.16 -5.52 2.66
CA VAL A 152 -9.75 -5.41 3.02
C VAL A 152 -9.35 -6.64 3.84
N LYS A 153 -8.59 -7.54 3.25
CA LYS A 153 -8.09 -8.77 3.91
C LYS A 153 -6.93 -8.46 4.86
N ARG A 154 -5.90 -7.77 4.37
CA ARG A 154 -4.73 -7.42 5.17
C ARG A 154 -5.12 -6.51 6.34
N SER A 155 -4.56 -6.75 7.50
CA SER A 155 -4.85 -6.06 8.78
C SER A 155 -6.21 -6.36 9.41
N ARG A 156 -7.10 -7.08 8.72
CA ARG A 156 -8.46 -7.35 9.20
C ARG A 156 -8.82 -8.82 9.28
N GLN A 157 -8.11 -9.67 8.55
CA GLN A 157 -8.26 -11.12 8.52
C GLN A 157 -6.87 -11.75 8.60
N ASP A 158 -6.80 -13.01 9.00
CA ASP A 158 -5.55 -13.77 8.95
C ASP A 158 -5.04 -13.86 7.53
N VAL A 159 -3.76 -13.51 7.34
CA VAL A 159 -3.12 -13.51 6.03
C VAL A 159 -2.02 -14.56 5.97
N GLU A 160 -2.03 -15.34 4.91
CA GLU A 160 -1.02 -16.38 4.68
C GLU A 160 0.41 -15.85 4.49
N SER A 161 0.55 -14.56 4.19
CA SER A 161 1.87 -13.95 3.96
C SER A 161 2.81 -13.98 5.16
N ASP A 162 2.27 -14.18 6.36
CA ASP A 162 3.03 -14.18 7.61
C ASP A 162 3.42 -15.58 8.09
N LYS A 163 3.09 -16.64 7.33
CA LYS A 163 3.39 -18.05 7.65
C LYS A 163 4.88 -18.35 7.89
N HIS A 164 5.77 -17.50 7.39
CA HIS A 164 7.22 -17.68 7.55
C HIS A 164 7.82 -16.95 8.77
N ILE A 165 6.97 -16.30 9.57
CA ILE A 165 7.41 -15.63 10.79
C ILE A 165 7.11 -16.57 11.95
N SER A 166 8.10 -16.86 12.80
CA SER A 166 7.86 -17.67 14.01
C SER A 166 6.79 -17.00 14.88
N GLN A 167 5.99 -17.81 15.58
CA GLN A 167 4.92 -17.27 16.44
C GLN A 167 5.46 -16.35 17.52
N GLU A 168 6.61 -16.69 18.09
CA GLU A 168 7.30 -15.87 19.09
C GLU A 168 7.64 -14.48 18.53
N LYS A 169 8.29 -14.43 17.37
CA LYS A 169 8.63 -13.18 16.68
C LYS A 169 7.40 -12.37 16.29
N LYS A 170 6.34 -13.05 15.85
CA LYS A 170 5.06 -12.41 15.52
C LYS A 170 4.46 -11.77 16.75
N SER A 171 4.32 -12.53 17.86
CA SER A 171 3.78 -12.04 19.14
C SER A 171 4.57 -10.87 19.70
N PHE A 172 5.91 -10.94 19.61
CA PHE A 172 6.79 -9.84 20.03
C PHE A 172 6.49 -8.55 19.24
N PHE A 173 6.42 -8.60 17.91
CA PHE A 173 6.14 -7.40 17.11
C PHE A 173 4.68 -6.95 17.18
N GLU A 174 3.73 -7.84 17.45
CA GLU A 174 2.35 -7.48 17.78
C GLU A 174 2.28 -6.71 19.09
N MET A 175 2.99 -7.15 20.10
CA MET A 175 3.12 -6.46 21.39
C MET A 175 3.75 -5.06 21.19
N VAL A 176 4.95 -4.99 20.62
CA VAL A 176 5.65 -3.72 20.38
C VAL A 176 4.82 -2.77 19.51
N GLY A 177 4.28 -3.25 18.39
CA GLY A 177 3.48 -2.43 17.49
C GLY A 177 2.16 -1.97 18.10
N GLY A 178 1.53 -2.81 18.94
CA GLY A 178 0.32 -2.51 19.69
C GLY A 178 0.51 -1.52 20.83
N ALA A 179 1.74 -1.43 21.38
CA ALA A 179 2.08 -0.48 22.44
C ALA A 179 2.64 0.85 21.92
N THR A 180 3.27 0.87 20.74
CA THR A 180 3.99 2.05 20.22
C THR A 180 3.35 2.67 18.97
N GLY A 181 2.54 1.94 18.26
CA GLY A 181 1.94 2.38 17.01
C GLY A 181 2.95 2.66 15.89
N LEU A 182 4.18 2.15 15.96
CA LEU A 182 5.24 2.38 14.98
C LEU A 182 4.92 1.71 13.63
N ARG A 183 5.26 2.38 12.52
CA ARG A 183 5.27 1.77 11.21
C ARG A 183 6.48 0.85 11.07
N LYS A 184 6.40 -0.12 10.17
CA LYS A 184 7.52 -1.03 9.89
C LYS A 184 8.81 -0.27 9.56
N SER A 185 8.75 0.76 8.74
CA SER A 185 9.92 1.58 8.43
C SER A 185 10.43 2.38 9.63
N GLU A 186 9.55 2.75 10.56
CA GLU A 186 9.91 3.41 11.81
C GLU A 186 10.54 2.40 12.77
N LEU A 187 9.97 1.19 12.90
CA LEU A 187 10.59 0.09 13.67
C LEU A 187 12.01 -0.24 13.19
N GLN A 188 12.23 -0.25 11.85
CA GLN A 188 13.54 -0.54 11.26
C GLN A 188 14.61 0.53 11.51
N SER A 189 14.22 1.74 11.92
CA SER A 189 15.12 2.89 12.05
C SER A 189 15.05 3.61 13.39
N ILE A 190 14.22 3.13 14.34
CA ILE A 190 14.09 3.76 15.64
C ILE A 190 15.28 3.40 16.53
N LYS A 191 15.86 4.41 17.16
CA LYS A 191 16.89 4.27 18.17
C LYS A 191 16.29 4.28 19.58
N GLY A 192 17.03 3.77 20.56
CA GLY A 192 16.59 3.80 21.95
C GLY A 192 16.39 5.19 22.51
N SER A 193 17.20 6.15 22.06
CA SER A 193 17.08 7.58 22.41
C SER A 193 15.77 8.24 21.93
N ALA A 194 14.98 7.58 21.13
CA ALA A 194 13.66 8.08 20.73
C ALA A 194 12.63 8.02 21.88
N LEU A 195 12.86 7.20 22.91
CA LEU A 195 12.00 7.13 24.10
C LEU A 195 12.45 8.19 25.14
N GLU A 196 11.53 9.00 25.61
CA GLU A 196 11.79 9.97 26.69
C GLU A 196 12.28 9.27 27.96
N LYS A 197 13.19 9.95 28.70
CA LYS A 197 13.83 9.34 29.88
C LYS A 197 12.85 9.16 31.05
N GLU A 198 11.89 10.04 31.18
CA GLU A 198 10.92 10.07 32.26
C GLU A 198 9.50 10.00 31.72
N ARG A 199 8.58 9.69 32.58
CA ARG A 199 7.14 9.81 32.29
C ARG A 199 6.73 11.28 32.28
N ASP A 200 5.79 11.61 31.40
CA ASP A 200 5.16 12.93 31.40
C ASP A 200 4.14 13.05 32.56
N VAL A 201 3.62 14.24 32.74
CA VAL A 201 2.61 14.57 33.76
C VAL A 201 1.34 13.72 33.71
N ASP A 202 1.05 13.14 32.55
CA ASP A 202 -0.06 12.20 32.33
C ASP A 202 0.29 10.74 32.67
N GLY A 203 1.52 10.49 33.15
CA GLY A 203 2.01 9.18 33.57
C GLY A 203 2.52 8.29 32.45
N PHE A 204 2.53 8.73 31.20
CA PHE A 204 3.02 7.95 30.07
C PHE A 204 4.45 8.30 29.69
N TYR A 205 5.21 7.31 29.19
CA TYR A 205 6.41 7.56 28.41
C TYR A 205 6.03 7.96 26.99
N TYR A 206 6.85 8.79 26.36
CA TYR A 206 6.61 9.25 24.99
C TYR A 206 7.78 8.95 24.08
N PHE A 207 7.44 8.70 22.80
CA PHE A 207 8.42 8.54 21.72
C PHE A 207 8.46 9.80 20.85
N HIS A 208 9.66 10.23 20.49
CA HIS A 208 9.90 11.19 19.42
C HIS A 208 10.17 10.45 18.13
N ILE A 209 9.24 10.49 17.19
CA ILE A 209 9.26 9.67 15.97
C ILE A 209 9.27 10.57 14.74
N LYS A 210 10.29 10.39 13.89
CA LYS A 210 10.32 10.99 12.55
C LYS A 210 9.55 10.10 11.59
N GLY A 211 8.33 10.50 11.25
CA GLY A 211 7.42 9.73 10.42
C GLY A 211 7.64 9.91 8.91
N LYS A 212 6.76 9.31 8.13
CA LYS A 212 6.75 9.42 6.66
C LYS A 212 6.65 10.89 6.23
N GLY A 213 7.54 11.30 5.32
CA GLY A 213 7.61 12.68 4.84
C GLY A 213 8.40 13.61 5.77
N GLY A 214 9.16 13.06 6.71
CA GLY A 214 10.05 13.84 7.60
C GLY A 214 9.36 14.55 8.75
N LYS A 215 8.05 14.37 8.93
CA LYS A 215 7.29 14.99 10.02
C LYS A 215 7.59 14.30 11.34
N TRP A 216 7.86 15.10 12.37
CA TRP A 216 8.00 14.63 13.73
C TRP A 216 6.65 14.49 14.42
N ARG A 217 6.52 13.49 15.28
CA ARG A 217 5.41 13.34 16.21
C ARG A 217 5.89 12.90 17.57
N ARG A 218 5.17 13.26 18.60
CA ARG A 218 5.27 12.73 19.95
C ARG A 218 4.12 11.74 20.15
N SER A 219 4.42 10.50 20.53
CA SER A 219 3.43 9.41 20.64
C SER A 219 3.58 8.71 21.99
N PRO A 220 2.52 8.51 22.78
CA PRO A 220 2.60 7.82 24.06
C PRO A 220 2.92 6.33 23.89
N LEU A 221 3.62 5.75 24.85
CA LEU A 221 3.73 4.30 25.03
C LEU A 221 2.47 3.81 25.75
N VAL A 222 1.67 2.96 25.07
CA VAL A 222 0.41 2.45 25.62
C VAL A 222 0.45 0.91 25.62
N ALA A 223 1.12 0.35 26.64
CA ALA A 223 1.20 -1.09 26.85
C ALA A 223 -0.12 -1.67 27.41
N ARG A 224 -0.31 -2.98 27.37
CA ARG A 224 -1.46 -3.68 27.99
C ARG A 224 -1.26 -3.88 29.47
N THR A 225 -0.03 -4.18 29.84
CA THR A 225 0.36 -4.48 31.21
C THR A 225 1.64 -3.73 31.57
N GLU A 226 1.91 -3.62 32.85
CA GLU A 226 3.17 -3.05 33.34
C GLU A 226 4.40 -3.85 32.89
N GLU A 227 4.25 -5.19 32.73
CA GLU A 227 5.33 -6.05 32.25
C GLU A 227 5.68 -5.74 30.79
N GLU A 228 4.66 -5.57 29.91
CA GLU A 228 4.88 -5.14 28.53
C GLU A 228 5.58 -3.77 28.50
N GLU A 229 5.14 -2.83 29.33
CA GLU A 229 5.76 -1.50 29.41
C GLU A 229 7.22 -1.59 29.84
N ARG A 230 7.48 -2.29 30.97
CA ARG A 230 8.85 -2.50 31.51
C ARG A 230 9.75 -3.14 30.45
N LEU A 231 9.27 -4.15 29.75
CA LEU A 231 10.04 -4.80 28.68
C LEU A 231 10.40 -3.82 27.56
N ILE A 232 9.42 -3.06 27.07
CA ILE A 232 9.65 -2.08 25.99
C ILE A 232 10.60 -0.98 26.44
N VAL A 233 10.39 -0.41 27.64
CA VAL A 233 11.28 0.62 28.19
C VAL A 233 12.72 0.07 28.33
N SER A 234 12.88 -1.14 28.85
CA SER A 234 14.19 -1.80 28.97
C SER A 234 14.88 -1.96 27.61
N LEU A 235 14.16 -2.44 26.58
CA LEU A 235 14.71 -2.59 25.24
C LEU A 235 15.21 -1.26 24.67
N PHE A 236 14.47 -0.18 24.88
CA PHE A 236 14.88 1.15 24.39
C PHE A 236 16.05 1.70 25.19
N ARG A 237 16.09 1.52 26.52
CA ARG A 237 17.20 1.95 27.37
C ARG A 237 18.51 1.25 27.06
N GLN A 238 18.47 -0.07 26.86
CA GLN A 238 19.64 -0.88 26.50
C GLN A 238 20.21 -0.53 25.12
N ASN A 239 19.44 0.10 24.26
CA ASN A 239 19.81 0.46 22.90
C ASN A 239 19.82 1.99 22.67
N GLU A 240 20.15 2.81 23.67
CA GLU A 240 20.01 4.29 23.61
C GLU A 240 20.58 4.89 22.30
N ASP A 241 21.80 4.50 21.92
CA ASP A 241 22.49 5.00 20.73
C ASP A 241 22.31 4.14 19.48
N PHE A 242 21.67 2.97 19.61
CA PHE A 242 21.55 1.97 18.55
C PHE A 242 20.12 1.81 18.06
N TYR A 243 19.97 1.15 16.91
CA TYR A 243 18.65 0.74 16.41
C TYR A 243 18.08 -0.41 17.23
N VAL A 244 16.92 -0.22 17.84
CA VAL A 244 16.36 -1.18 18.78
C VAL A 244 16.02 -2.54 18.14
N PHE A 245 15.58 -2.54 16.89
CA PHE A 245 15.12 -3.75 16.17
C PHE A 245 16.03 -4.10 14.99
N ASN A 246 17.34 -4.18 15.23
CA ASN A 246 18.32 -4.55 14.21
C ASN A 246 19.34 -5.54 14.78
N ASP A 247 19.25 -6.81 14.41
CA ASP A 247 20.10 -7.91 14.90
C ASP A 247 21.61 -7.73 14.62
N ARG A 248 21.97 -6.85 13.68
CA ARG A 248 23.36 -6.72 13.23
C ARG A 248 24.23 -5.80 14.11
N VAL A 249 23.61 -5.04 14.99
CA VAL A 249 24.28 -3.95 15.71
C VAL A 249 24.18 -4.13 17.23
N ASN A 250 23.29 -5.01 17.74
CA ASN A 250 22.99 -5.12 19.14
C ASN A 250 23.49 -6.45 19.71
N GLU A 251 24.20 -6.40 20.84
CA GLU A 251 24.57 -7.56 21.65
C GLU A 251 23.35 -8.17 22.38
N VAL A 252 22.26 -7.43 22.48
CA VAL A 252 20.99 -7.87 23.04
C VAL A 252 20.21 -8.62 21.97
N GLN A 253 19.68 -9.80 22.31
CA GLN A 253 18.80 -10.59 21.43
C GLN A 253 17.49 -9.81 21.12
N THR A 254 17.55 -8.92 20.16
CA THR A 254 16.39 -8.26 19.60
C THR A 254 16.10 -8.80 18.21
N TYR A 255 14.84 -9.00 17.91
CA TYR A 255 14.44 -9.48 16.60
C TYR A 255 14.55 -8.38 15.53
N ALA A 256 15.16 -8.68 14.39
CA ALA A 256 15.04 -7.83 13.22
C ALA A 256 13.60 -7.83 12.69
N VAL A 257 13.14 -6.67 12.27
CA VAL A 257 11.78 -6.49 11.76
C VAL A 257 11.53 -7.35 10.52
N PRO A 258 10.55 -8.28 10.55
CA PRO A 258 10.28 -9.17 9.43
C PRO A 258 9.86 -8.40 8.16
N LYS A 259 10.32 -8.88 6.98
CA LYS A 259 9.98 -8.24 5.69
C LYS A 259 8.47 -8.23 5.38
N LYS A 260 7.71 -9.19 5.89
CA LYS A 260 6.27 -9.37 5.64
C LYS A 260 5.38 -9.13 6.86
N LEU A 261 5.89 -8.49 7.90
CA LEU A 261 5.12 -8.17 9.10
C LEU A 261 3.85 -7.36 8.75
N ASP A 262 2.69 -7.75 9.27
CA ASP A 262 1.46 -6.95 9.19
C ASP A 262 1.42 -5.90 10.30
N GLU A 263 2.10 -4.79 10.05
CA GLU A 263 2.16 -3.64 10.96
C GLU A 263 0.81 -2.91 11.13
N HIS A 264 -0.08 -3.03 10.16
CA HIS A 264 -1.34 -2.28 10.19
C HIS A 264 -2.33 -2.82 11.23
N SER A 265 -2.31 -4.13 11.50
CA SER A 265 -3.11 -4.71 12.58
C SER A 265 -2.67 -4.20 13.94
N SER A 266 -1.36 -4.26 14.22
CA SER A 266 -0.78 -3.76 15.48
C SER A 266 -0.99 -2.26 15.66
N ARG A 267 -0.83 -1.47 14.58
CA ARG A 267 -1.14 -0.03 14.62
C ARG A 267 -2.62 0.26 14.86
N ALA A 268 -3.52 -0.57 14.37
CA ALA A 268 -4.95 -0.42 14.64
C ALA A 268 -5.26 -0.75 16.10
N GLU A 269 -4.56 -1.71 16.70
CA GLU A 269 -4.65 -2.02 18.12
C GLU A 269 -4.15 -0.86 18.99
N TYR A 270 -3.00 -0.29 18.65
CA TYR A 270 -2.49 0.92 19.30
C TYR A 270 -3.49 2.09 19.21
N ALA A 271 -4.04 2.33 18.02
CA ALA A 271 -5.03 3.38 17.81
C ALA A 271 -6.28 3.20 18.68
N LYS A 272 -6.72 1.94 18.85
CA LYS A 272 -7.83 1.57 19.75
C LYS A 272 -7.48 1.91 21.19
N ARG A 273 -6.29 1.54 21.67
CA ARG A 273 -5.86 1.82 23.05
C ARG A 273 -5.81 3.32 23.33
N VAL A 274 -5.16 4.11 22.45
CA VAL A 274 -5.11 5.56 22.59
C VAL A 274 -6.51 6.18 22.55
N TYR A 275 -7.39 5.67 21.69
CA TYR A 275 -8.79 6.12 21.65
C TYR A 275 -9.49 5.89 22.99
N LEU A 276 -9.43 4.66 23.52
CA LEU A 276 -10.10 4.29 24.78
C LEU A 276 -9.58 5.06 25.98
N LEU A 277 -8.28 5.41 26.02
CA LEU A 277 -7.70 6.27 27.07
C LEU A 277 -8.24 7.71 27.04
N ASN A 278 -8.73 8.18 25.91
CA ASN A 278 -9.22 9.54 25.71
C ASN A 278 -10.74 9.63 25.49
N GLU A 279 -11.41 8.48 25.47
CA GLU A 279 -12.84 8.41 25.19
C GLU A 279 -13.66 8.95 26.37
N ARG A 280 -14.53 9.89 26.08
CA ARG A 280 -15.56 10.39 27.01
C ARG A 280 -16.87 9.66 26.73
N ASP A 281 -17.77 9.66 27.70
CA ASP A 281 -19.11 9.08 27.51
C ASP A 281 -19.85 9.75 26.35
N VAL A 282 -19.92 9.04 25.23
CA VAL A 282 -20.58 9.56 24.02
C VAL A 282 -22.09 9.79 24.21
N THR A 283 -22.74 9.21 25.24
CA THR A 283 -24.17 9.40 25.46
C THR A 283 -24.47 10.83 25.89
N VAL A 284 -23.60 11.45 26.70
CA VAL A 284 -23.76 12.80 27.24
C VAL A 284 -23.13 13.88 26.39
N LEU A 285 -22.26 13.54 25.43
CA LEU A 285 -21.62 14.54 24.57
C LEU A 285 -22.63 15.25 23.65
N PRO A 286 -22.42 16.53 23.31
CA PRO A 286 -23.21 17.22 22.30
C PRO A 286 -22.94 16.65 20.91
N LYS A 287 -23.91 16.74 20.01
CA LYS A 287 -23.81 16.21 18.63
C LYS A 287 -22.58 16.73 17.87
N SER A 288 -22.16 17.96 18.13
CA SER A 288 -20.96 18.59 17.53
C SER A 288 -19.66 17.88 17.89
N GLN A 289 -19.60 17.20 19.04
CA GLN A 289 -18.44 16.45 19.53
C GLN A 289 -18.51 14.95 19.21
N LYS A 290 -19.57 14.48 18.56
CA LYS A 290 -19.79 13.09 18.14
C LYS A 290 -19.46 12.89 16.67
N THR A 291 -18.94 11.71 16.33
CA THR A 291 -18.84 11.22 14.95
C THR A 291 -19.77 10.05 14.77
N PHE A 292 -20.73 10.19 13.87
CA PHE A 292 -21.61 9.08 13.46
C PHE A 292 -20.96 8.32 12.32
N LEU A 293 -20.63 7.06 12.54
CA LEU A 293 -20.00 6.24 11.53
C LEU A 293 -20.99 5.85 10.42
N ARG A 294 -20.47 5.62 9.21
CA ARG A 294 -21.25 5.34 8.00
C ARG A 294 -20.81 4.03 7.36
N LYS A 295 -21.57 3.56 6.37
CA LYS A 295 -21.29 2.35 5.57
C LYS A 295 -21.15 1.12 6.48
N ASP A 296 -20.05 0.40 6.38
CA ASP A 296 -19.77 -0.87 7.08
C ASP A 296 -19.77 -0.73 8.62
N LEU A 297 -19.66 0.49 9.13
CA LEU A 297 -19.63 0.80 10.57
C LEU A 297 -20.84 1.65 11.00
N LYS A 298 -21.92 1.67 10.20
CA LYS A 298 -23.15 2.42 10.51
C LYS A 298 -23.75 1.95 11.85
N GLY A 299 -24.21 2.90 12.65
CA GLY A 299 -24.81 2.65 13.97
C GLY A 299 -23.86 2.91 15.14
N HIS A 300 -22.55 2.99 14.88
CA HIS A 300 -21.58 3.33 15.94
C HIS A 300 -21.32 4.82 16.00
N VAL A 301 -21.14 5.32 17.24
CA VAL A 301 -20.86 6.73 17.54
C VAL A 301 -19.51 6.81 18.24
N LEU A 302 -18.67 7.74 17.83
CA LEU A 302 -17.33 7.95 18.41
C LEU A 302 -17.18 9.36 18.96
N ASP A 303 -16.32 9.50 19.98
CA ASP A 303 -15.87 10.80 20.49
C ASP A 303 -14.82 11.41 19.56
N LYS A 304 -15.09 12.61 19.03
CA LYS A 304 -14.18 13.31 18.12
C LYS A 304 -12.83 13.67 18.74
N MET A 305 -12.80 13.95 20.06
CA MET A 305 -11.54 14.28 20.73
C MET A 305 -10.65 13.03 20.85
N ALA A 306 -11.23 11.89 21.23
CA ALA A 306 -10.51 10.61 21.28
C ALA A 306 -10.04 10.18 19.88
N GLU A 307 -10.85 10.37 18.83
CA GLU A 307 -10.42 10.15 17.44
C GLU A 307 -9.22 11.01 17.05
N LEU A 308 -9.21 12.27 17.47
CA LEU A 308 -8.12 13.21 17.19
C LEU A 308 -6.85 12.81 17.94
N ALA A 309 -6.96 12.43 19.22
CA ALA A 309 -5.84 11.95 20.03
C ALA A 309 -5.18 10.73 19.39
N ALA A 310 -5.97 9.71 19.04
CA ALA A 310 -5.48 8.51 18.35
C ALA A 310 -4.88 8.82 16.97
N SER A 311 -5.47 9.73 16.22
CA SER A 311 -4.92 10.19 14.94
C SER A 311 -3.56 10.86 15.08
N LYS A 312 -3.42 11.78 16.03
CA LYS A 312 -2.17 12.52 16.32
C LYS A 312 -1.07 11.56 16.77
N ALA A 313 -1.36 10.65 17.69
CA ALA A 313 -0.42 9.63 18.15
C ALA A 313 0.12 8.75 16.99
N LEU A 314 -0.68 8.53 15.96
CA LEU A 314 -0.26 7.83 14.74
C LEU A 314 0.43 8.73 13.69
N GLY A 315 0.55 10.04 13.95
CA GLY A 315 1.11 11.02 13.03
C GLY A 315 0.18 11.44 11.89
N HIS A 316 -1.13 11.39 12.13
CA HIS A 316 -2.14 11.93 11.24
C HIS A 316 -2.77 13.18 11.85
N GLU A 317 -2.88 14.26 11.08
CA GLU A 317 -3.47 15.51 11.55
C GLU A 317 -5.00 15.54 11.39
N ARG A 318 -5.57 14.50 10.77
CA ARG A 318 -6.99 14.44 10.40
C ARG A 318 -7.68 13.23 11.00
N VAL A 319 -8.81 13.45 11.63
CA VAL A 319 -9.64 12.38 12.23
C VAL A 319 -10.21 11.38 11.20
N ASP A 320 -10.38 11.81 9.94
CA ASP A 320 -10.94 10.94 8.90
C ASP A 320 -10.06 9.73 8.59
N GLU A 321 -8.75 9.80 8.85
CA GLU A 321 -7.85 8.66 8.67
C GLU A 321 -8.07 7.59 9.76
N PHE A 322 -8.33 8.00 11.01
CA PHE A 322 -8.71 7.08 12.08
C PHE A 322 -9.94 6.26 11.68
N ARG A 323 -11.02 6.95 11.25
CA ARG A 323 -12.28 6.31 10.84
C ARG A 323 -12.09 5.31 9.70
N LYS A 324 -11.26 5.67 8.72
CA LYS A 324 -11.03 4.84 7.54
C LYS A 324 -10.19 3.61 7.82
N SER A 325 -9.19 3.74 8.69
CA SER A 325 -8.12 2.75 8.79
C SER A 325 -8.10 1.99 10.10
N TYR A 326 -8.67 2.54 11.19
CA TYR A 326 -8.50 2.01 12.54
C TYR A 326 -9.81 1.75 13.30
N ALA A 327 -10.86 2.52 13.08
CA ALA A 327 -12.12 2.44 13.83
C ALA A 327 -12.78 1.04 13.81
N TYR A 328 -12.45 0.20 12.82
CA TYR A 328 -12.96 -1.17 12.74
C TYR A 328 -12.57 -2.04 13.95
N LYS A 329 -11.48 -1.69 14.67
CA LYS A 329 -11.06 -2.40 15.89
C LYS A 329 -11.90 -2.05 17.12
N LEU A 330 -12.60 -0.91 17.11
CA LEU A 330 -13.49 -0.51 18.20
C LEU A 330 -14.86 -1.22 18.14
N VAL A 331 -15.27 -1.61 16.95
CA VAL A 331 -16.62 -2.14 16.67
C VAL A 331 -16.66 -3.64 16.41
N ARG A 332 -15.54 -4.33 16.65
CA ARG A 332 -15.41 -5.80 16.53
C ARG A 332 -15.22 -6.45 17.87
#